data_2ec27e73b990c8542f8da19e1bc6f56f
#
_entry.id   2ec27e73b990c8542f8da19e1bc6f56f
#
_cell.length_a   1.000
_cell.length_b   1.000
_cell.length_c   1.000
_cell.angle_alpha   90.00
_cell.angle_beta   90.00
_cell.angle_gamma   90.00
#
_symmetry.space_group_name_H-M   'P 1'
#
loop_
_entity.id
_entity.type
_entity.pdbx_description
1 polymer ?
#
loop_
_entity_poly.entity_id
_entity_poly.type
_entity_poly.pdbx_seq_one_letter_code
_entity_poly.pdbx_strand_id
1 'polypeptide(L)'
;MKTLVSSFLARHRAARPTRLAAALMGCCLMAVLLLSCSSDENEYCSYPCRFVFNTQRHGQSAALMGATSGTGVFCKVTTTIRGGAQYYRFESNVGLTDNVIFTEEDKQTTVLLGLNGSLIVGWSNLDDPKQFYAFDGECPNCFSPDAIPVKSRPLTLSTSGMASCAVCHRQYNLNTGGNVASGDNGRKLNRYHASCAPDGTVSVIN
;
A
#
# COMPACT_ATOMS: atom_id res chain seq x y z
N MET A 1 -74.80 -16.16 46.67
CA MET A 1 -74.21 -14.90 47.13
C MET A 1 -73.25 -14.43 46.04
N LYS A 2 -73.55 -13.30 45.44
CA LYS A 2 -72.86 -12.69 44.28
C LYS A 2 -71.65 -11.84 44.79
N THR A 3 -70.52 -11.93 44.20
CA THR A 3 -69.52 -10.86 44.29
C THR A 3 -68.89 -10.63 42.92
N LEU A 4 -69.16 -9.44 42.43
CA LEU A 4 -68.61 -8.83 41.23
C LEU A 4 -67.11 -8.53 41.43
N VAL A 5 -66.27 -8.95 40.47
CA VAL A 5 -64.91 -8.42 40.31
C VAL A 5 -64.91 -7.54 39.08
N SER A 6 -64.76 -6.26 39.33
CA SER A 6 -64.61 -5.20 38.32
C SER A 6 -63.21 -5.25 37.70
N SER A 7 -63.15 -5.43 36.39
CA SER A 7 -61.90 -5.38 35.63
C SER A 7 -61.57 -3.92 35.27
N PHE A 8 -60.46 -3.40 35.84
CA PHE A 8 -59.88 -2.12 35.43
C PHE A 8 -58.97 -2.35 34.22
N LEU A 9 -59.49 -2.04 33.04
CA LEU A 9 -58.65 -1.92 31.83
C LEU A 9 -57.96 -0.56 31.84
N ALA A 10 -56.67 -0.54 32.22
CA ALA A 10 -55.82 0.61 32.06
C ALA A 10 -55.50 0.79 30.56
N ARG A 11 -56.11 1.76 29.93
CA ARG A 11 -55.78 2.21 28.57
C ARG A 11 -54.47 2.98 28.60
N HIS A 12 -53.37 2.33 28.21
CA HIS A 12 -52.13 3.05 27.87
C HIS A 12 -52.36 3.90 26.63
N ARG A 13 -52.55 5.19 26.83
CA ARG A 13 -52.50 6.20 25.76
C ARG A 13 -51.02 6.32 25.33
N ALA A 14 -50.68 5.79 24.16
CA ALA A 14 -49.40 6.09 23.50
C ALA A 14 -49.32 7.60 23.24
N ALA A 15 -48.48 8.30 23.96
CA ALA A 15 -48.17 9.70 23.73
C ALA A 15 -47.59 9.86 22.33
N ARG A 16 -48.27 10.62 21.45
CA ARG A 16 -47.75 10.98 20.14
C ARG A 16 -46.52 11.87 20.37
N PRO A 17 -45.33 11.54 19.75
CA PRO A 17 -44.17 12.40 19.89
C PRO A 17 -44.51 13.79 19.34
N THR A 18 -44.22 14.80 20.14
CA THR A 18 -44.40 16.20 19.73
C THR A 18 -43.50 16.48 18.54
N ARG A 19 -43.91 17.33 17.60
CA ARG A 19 -43.15 17.69 16.39
C ARG A 19 -41.73 18.12 16.71
N LEU A 20 -41.50 18.65 17.92
CA LEU A 20 -40.17 19.04 18.42
C LEU A 20 -39.28 17.83 18.70
N ALA A 21 -39.82 16.76 19.29
CA ALA A 21 -39.06 15.53 19.57
C ALA A 21 -38.65 14.79 18.27
N ALA A 22 -39.54 14.78 17.27
CA ALA A 22 -39.25 14.20 15.97
C ALA A 22 -38.17 15.02 15.21
N ALA A 23 -38.18 16.35 15.31
CA ALA A 23 -37.15 17.22 14.71
C ALA A 23 -35.78 17.06 15.37
N LEU A 24 -35.72 16.95 16.70
CA LEU A 24 -34.49 16.71 17.44
C LEU A 24 -33.89 15.33 17.13
N MET A 25 -34.73 14.31 17.01
CA MET A 25 -34.26 12.96 16.66
C MET A 25 -33.76 12.88 15.22
N GLY A 26 -34.39 13.60 14.28
CA GLY A 26 -33.91 13.73 12.90
C GLY A 26 -32.56 14.47 12.79
N CYS A 27 -32.39 15.54 13.59
CA CYS A 27 -31.14 16.29 13.63
C CYS A 27 -29.95 15.47 14.22
N CYS A 28 -30.22 14.67 15.26
CA CYS A 28 -29.22 13.76 15.82
C CYS A 28 -28.82 12.64 14.83
N LEU A 29 -29.79 12.10 14.09
CA LEU A 29 -29.51 11.07 13.07
C LEU A 29 -28.65 11.64 11.92
N MET A 30 -28.94 12.87 11.47
CA MET A 30 -28.14 13.57 10.46
C MET A 30 -26.73 13.91 10.97
N ALA A 31 -26.58 14.29 12.24
CA ALA A 31 -25.28 14.58 12.83
C ALA A 31 -24.38 13.33 12.93
N VAL A 32 -24.95 12.16 13.19
CA VAL A 32 -24.20 10.88 13.24
C VAL A 32 -23.72 10.45 11.84
N LEU A 33 -24.48 10.77 10.78
CA LEU A 33 -24.07 10.47 9.40
C LEU A 33 -22.93 11.39 8.90
N LEU A 34 -22.75 12.56 9.50
CA LEU A 34 -21.66 13.49 9.13
C LEU A 34 -20.33 13.20 9.85
N LEU A 35 -20.33 12.35 10.88
CA LEU A 35 -19.13 11.93 11.62
C LEU A 35 -18.42 10.71 11.01
N SER A 36 -18.93 10.16 9.91
CA SER A 36 -18.22 9.13 9.11
C SER A 36 -17.25 9.79 8.13
N CYS A 37 -16.47 10.78 8.57
CA CYS A 37 -15.23 11.13 7.92
C CYS A 37 -14.20 10.11 8.41
N SER A 38 -14.05 8.98 7.70
CA SER A 38 -12.83 8.23 7.75
C SER A 38 -11.73 9.20 7.35
N SER A 39 -10.72 9.40 8.20
CA SER A 39 -9.47 9.98 7.77
C SER A 39 -8.97 9.06 6.65
N ASP A 40 -9.14 9.47 5.40
CA ASP A 40 -8.37 8.93 4.30
C ASP A 40 -6.91 9.24 4.65
N GLU A 41 -6.26 8.30 5.38
CA GLU A 41 -4.82 8.25 5.38
C GLU A 41 -4.44 8.20 3.91
N ASN A 42 -3.72 9.24 3.45
CA ASN A 42 -3.31 9.32 2.05
C ASN A 42 -2.80 7.95 1.64
N GLU A 43 -3.50 7.32 0.71
CA GLU A 43 -3.17 5.96 0.24
C GLU A 43 -1.75 5.92 -0.32
N TYR A 44 -1.27 7.06 -0.81
CA TYR A 44 0.05 7.26 -1.38
C TYR A 44 0.89 8.17 -0.48
N CYS A 45 2.16 7.84 -0.36
CA CYS A 45 3.10 8.68 0.38
C CYS A 45 3.48 9.94 -0.44
N SER A 46 3.87 11.01 0.26
CA SER A 46 4.27 12.28 -0.36
C SER A 46 5.74 12.34 -0.76
N TYR A 47 6.52 11.29 -0.51
CA TYR A 47 7.95 11.28 -0.84
C TYR A 47 8.18 11.14 -2.34
N PRO A 48 9.17 11.85 -2.89
CA PRO A 48 9.44 11.79 -4.32
C PRO A 48 9.91 10.40 -4.74
N CYS A 49 9.34 9.91 -5.83
CA CYS A 49 9.78 8.70 -6.51
C CYS A 49 9.73 8.95 -8.01
N ARG A 50 10.78 8.57 -8.73
CA ARG A 50 10.84 8.64 -10.19
C ARG A 50 11.62 7.45 -10.72
N PHE A 51 10.89 6.47 -11.21
CA PHE A 51 11.42 5.30 -11.86
C PHE A 51 10.59 5.00 -13.11
N VAL A 52 11.22 5.06 -14.28
CA VAL A 52 10.61 4.68 -15.56
C VAL A 52 11.55 3.67 -16.22
N PHE A 53 11.03 2.49 -16.50
CA PHE A 53 11.81 1.42 -17.09
C PHE A 53 11.02 0.72 -18.19
N ASN A 54 11.62 0.62 -19.38
CA ASN A 54 11.07 -0.10 -20.51
C ASN A 54 12.08 -1.16 -20.96
N THR A 55 11.65 -2.42 -20.95
CA THR A 55 12.52 -3.57 -21.28
C THR A 55 13.09 -3.53 -22.71
N GLN A 56 12.39 -2.87 -23.64
CA GLN A 56 12.86 -2.74 -25.03
C GLN A 56 13.99 -1.71 -25.16
N ARG A 57 14.00 -0.67 -24.32
CA ARG A 57 15.01 0.41 -24.36
C ARG A 57 16.20 0.15 -23.44
N HIS A 58 15.94 -0.31 -22.22
CA HIS A 58 16.98 -0.47 -21.20
C HIS A 58 17.66 -1.84 -21.23
N GLY A 59 17.04 -2.83 -21.88
CA GLY A 59 17.48 -4.22 -21.84
C GLY A 59 16.56 -5.11 -21.00
N GLN A 60 16.77 -6.40 -21.11
CA GLN A 60 15.88 -7.37 -20.48
C GLN A 60 16.31 -7.68 -19.04
N SER A 61 15.34 -7.73 -18.14
CA SER A 61 15.48 -8.28 -16.81
C SER A 61 14.40 -9.34 -16.60
N ALA A 62 14.80 -10.59 -16.43
CA ALA A 62 13.86 -11.68 -16.15
C ALA A 62 13.14 -11.47 -14.81
N ALA A 63 13.81 -10.88 -13.82
CA ALA A 63 13.23 -10.55 -12.52
C ALA A 63 12.09 -9.52 -12.64
N LEU A 64 12.30 -8.43 -13.40
CA LEU A 64 11.28 -7.41 -13.61
C LEU A 64 10.17 -7.89 -14.55
N MET A 65 10.53 -8.62 -15.62
CA MET A 65 9.55 -9.20 -16.54
C MET A 65 8.57 -10.13 -15.82
N GLY A 66 9.05 -10.93 -14.86
CA GLY A 66 8.18 -11.75 -14.01
C GLY A 66 7.17 -10.91 -13.23
N ALA A 67 7.59 -9.76 -12.68
CA ALA A 67 6.72 -8.88 -11.90
C ALA A 67 5.75 -8.05 -12.77
N THR A 68 6.07 -7.82 -14.06
CA THR A 68 5.20 -7.06 -14.99
C THR A 68 4.20 -7.93 -15.72
N SER A 69 4.47 -9.24 -15.87
CA SER A 69 3.60 -10.18 -16.59
C SER A 69 2.87 -11.17 -15.69
N GLY A 70 3.41 -11.48 -14.51
CA GLY A 70 2.82 -12.42 -13.55
C GLY A 70 2.17 -11.73 -12.37
N THR A 71 1.10 -12.31 -11.81
CA THR A 71 0.46 -11.84 -10.57
C THR A 71 1.09 -12.54 -9.36
N GLY A 72 1.21 -11.82 -8.23
CA GLY A 72 1.88 -12.32 -7.02
C GLY A 72 3.40 -12.38 -7.13
N VAL A 73 3.96 -11.95 -8.28
CA VAL A 73 5.40 -11.77 -8.46
C VAL A 73 5.75 -10.31 -8.22
N PHE A 74 6.70 -10.09 -7.33
CA PHE A 74 7.18 -8.75 -6.97
C PHE A 74 8.69 -8.67 -7.20
N CYS A 75 9.14 -7.52 -7.68
CA CYS A 75 10.54 -7.25 -7.95
C CYS A 75 11.02 -6.05 -7.14
N LYS A 76 12.08 -6.24 -6.37
CA LYS A 76 12.79 -5.16 -5.71
C LYS A 76 13.80 -4.56 -6.68
N VAL A 77 13.75 -3.24 -6.83
CA VAL A 77 14.61 -2.44 -7.69
C VAL A 77 15.52 -1.59 -6.81
N THR A 78 16.81 -1.68 -7.04
CA THR A 78 17.85 -0.86 -6.42
C THR A 78 18.85 -0.41 -7.49
N THR A 79 19.81 0.43 -7.12
CA THR A 79 20.93 0.78 -8.00
C THR A 79 22.24 0.26 -7.42
N THR A 80 23.20 -0.03 -8.30
CA THR A 80 24.54 -0.46 -7.91
C THR A 80 25.59 0.10 -8.89
N ILE A 81 26.82 0.24 -8.44
CA ILE A 81 27.95 0.65 -9.26
C ILE A 81 28.91 -0.53 -9.39
N ARG A 82 29.26 -0.87 -10.62
CA ARG A 82 30.25 -1.93 -10.92
C ARG A 82 31.20 -1.44 -12.02
N GLY A 83 32.51 -1.51 -11.79
CA GLY A 83 33.49 -1.07 -12.77
C GLY A 83 33.31 0.40 -13.22
N GLY A 84 32.82 1.27 -12.35
CA GLY A 84 32.53 2.68 -12.67
C GLY A 84 31.24 2.93 -13.44
N ALA A 85 30.49 1.90 -13.84
CA ALA A 85 29.19 2.04 -14.48
C ALA A 85 28.01 1.83 -13.48
N GLN A 86 26.93 2.56 -13.68
CA GLN A 86 25.70 2.42 -12.90
C GLN A 86 24.80 1.35 -13.52
N TYR A 87 24.16 0.57 -12.65
CA TYR A 87 23.21 -0.48 -13.02
C TYR A 87 21.95 -0.37 -12.15
N TYR A 88 20.81 -0.68 -12.75
CA TYR A 88 19.65 -1.17 -12.00
C TYR A 88 19.94 -2.60 -11.55
N ARG A 89 19.63 -2.91 -10.31
CA ARG A 89 19.64 -4.27 -9.77
C ARG A 89 18.21 -4.66 -9.45
N PHE A 90 17.78 -5.75 -10.05
CA PHE A 90 16.45 -6.33 -9.92
C PHE A 90 16.55 -7.64 -9.14
N GLU A 91 15.71 -7.80 -8.13
CA GLU A 91 15.64 -9.01 -7.30
C GLU A 91 14.17 -9.38 -7.12
N SER A 92 13.72 -10.49 -7.74
CA SER A 92 12.34 -10.93 -7.61
C SER A 92 12.13 -11.81 -6.38
N ASN A 93 10.87 -11.84 -5.89
CA ASN A 93 10.48 -12.73 -4.79
C ASN A 93 10.53 -14.22 -5.16
N VAL A 94 10.69 -14.56 -6.45
CA VAL A 94 10.88 -15.94 -6.95
C VAL A 94 12.35 -16.32 -7.16
N GLY A 95 13.28 -15.50 -6.66
CA GLY A 95 14.70 -15.81 -6.64
C GLY A 95 15.50 -15.42 -7.88
N LEU A 96 14.90 -14.70 -8.85
CA LEU A 96 15.64 -14.17 -10.00
C LEU A 96 16.36 -12.88 -9.62
N THR A 97 17.57 -12.71 -10.12
CA THR A 97 18.38 -11.50 -9.92
C THR A 97 19.07 -11.09 -11.21
N ASP A 98 18.89 -9.83 -11.60
CA ASP A 98 19.49 -9.26 -12.81
C ASP A 98 20.15 -7.92 -12.52
N ASN A 99 21.08 -7.53 -13.41
CA ASN A 99 21.64 -6.18 -13.42
C ASN A 99 21.56 -5.65 -14.85
N VAL A 100 20.93 -4.49 -15.02
CA VAL A 100 20.77 -3.81 -16.31
C VAL A 100 21.51 -2.48 -16.23
N ILE A 101 22.41 -2.24 -17.17
CA ILE A 101 23.21 -1.01 -17.20
C ILE A 101 22.31 0.21 -17.47
N PHE A 102 22.61 1.33 -16.84
CA PHE A 102 21.95 2.59 -17.13
C PHE A 102 22.20 3.00 -18.58
N THR A 103 21.13 3.40 -19.26
CA THR A 103 21.23 4.04 -20.58
C THR A 103 21.79 5.45 -20.45
N GLU A 104 22.14 6.09 -21.56
CA GLU A 104 22.52 7.50 -21.55
C GLU A 104 21.36 8.40 -21.12
N GLU A 105 20.11 8.01 -21.40
CA GLU A 105 18.92 8.71 -20.95
C GLU A 105 18.74 8.62 -19.43
N ASP A 106 18.99 7.45 -18.83
CA ASP A 106 18.97 7.28 -17.37
C ASP A 106 19.99 8.17 -16.66
N LYS A 107 21.17 8.30 -17.22
CA LYS A 107 22.25 9.13 -16.66
C LYS A 107 21.91 10.64 -16.70
N GLN A 108 21.10 11.07 -17.66
CA GLN A 108 20.64 12.45 -17.80
C GLN A 108 19.41 12.73 -16.94
N THR A 109 18.73 11.69 -16.47
CA THR A 109 17.50 11.80 -15.69
C THR A 109 17.79 11.44 -14.24
N THR A 110 17.21 12.20 -13.31
CA THR A 110 17.28 11.84 -11.89
C THR A 110 16.41 10.62 -11.62
N VAL A 111 17.01 9.49 -11.33
CA VAL A 111 16.34 8.27 -10.86
C VAL A 111 16.21 8.32 -9.35
N LEU A 112 14.98 8.26 -8.83
CA LEU A 112 14.66 8.27 -7.41
C LEU A 112 13.87 7.00 -7.07
N LEU A 113 14.48 6.08 -6.35
CA LEU A 113 13.86 4.82 -5.93
C LEU A 113 13.41 4.93 -4.48
N GLY A 114 12.32 5.68 -4.27
CA GLY A 114 11.73 5.86 -2.94
C GLY A 114 12.63 6.60 -1.95
N LEU A 115 12.43 6.32 -0.65
CA LEU A 115 13.04 7.03 0.48
C LEU A 115 14.56 6.82 0.61
N ASN A 116 15.03 5.63 0.24
CA ASN A 116 16.43 5.23 0.45
C ASN A 116 16.98 4.36 -0.69
N GLY A 117 16.58 4.66 -1.92
CA GLY A 117 17.12 4.01 -3.10
C GLY A 117 16.64 2.57 -3.32
N SER A 118 15.47 2.21 -2.81
CA SER A 118 14.87 0.89 -3.00
C SER A 118 13.35 0.98 -3.24
N LEU A 119 12.87 0.28 -4.26
CA LEU A 119 11.48 0.21 -4.68
C LEU A 119 11.06 -1.24 -4.86
N ILE A 120 9.82 -1.59 -4.54
CA ILE A 120 9.23 -2.92 -4.77
C ILE A 120 8.03 -2.75 -5.69
N VAL A 121 8.03 -3.42 -6.85
CA VAL A 121 6.94 -3.32 -7.84
C VAL A 121 6.40 -4.69 -8.22
N GLY A 122 5.11 -4.76 -8.59
CA GLY A 122 4.49 -5.99 -9.09
C GLY A 122 2.98 -5.95 -9.10
N TRP A 123 2.38 -6.94 -9.80
CA TRP A 123 0.93 -7.13 -9.84
C TRP A 123 0.44 -7.94 -8.65
N SER A 124 -0.61 -7.47 -7.99
CA SER A 124 -1.29 -8.24 -6.97
C SER A 124 -1.99 -9.47 -7.57
N ASN A 125 -2.19 -10.51 -6.75
CA ASN A 125 -2.96 -11.70 -7.10
C ASN A 125 -4.28 -11.82 -6.32
N LEU A 126 -4.57 -10.88 -5.42
CA LEU A 126 -5.75 -10.89 -4.55
C LEU A 126 -6.76 -9.78 -4.89
N ASP A 127 -6.36 -8.76 -5.66
CA ASP A 127 -7.26 -7.67 -6.03
C ASP A 127 -8.05 -8.00 -7.32
N ASP A 128 -9.30 -7.55 -7.39
CA ASP A 128 -10.14 -7.58 -8.58
C ASP A 128 -10.83 -6.20 -8.75
N PRO A 129 -10.50 -5.40 -9.77
CA PRO A 129 -9.47 -5.67 -10.79
C PRO A 129 -8.04 -5.68 -10.22
N LYS A 130 -7.14 -6.41 -10.89
CA LYS A 130 -5.73 -6.49 -10.52
C LYS A 130 -5.10 -5.10 -10.41
N GLN A 131 -4.30 -4.90 -9.36
CA GLN A 131 -3.60 -3.64 -9.11
C GLN A 131 -2.10 -3.82 -9.31
N PHE A 132 -1.48 -2.87 -10.02
CA PHE A 132 -0.02 -2.79 -10.08
C PHE A 132 0.45 -1.90 -8.93
N TYR A 133 1.24 -2.47 -8.05
CA TYR A 133 1.72 -1.78 -6.86
C TYR A 133 3.17 -1.35 -7.00
N ALA A 134 3.50 -0.22 -6.38
CA ALA A 134 4.85 0.18 -6.07
C ALA A 134 4.94 0.60 -4.60
N PHE A 135 5.86 -0.02 -3.88
CA PHE A 135 6.11 0.24 -2.47
C PHE A 135 7.55 0.69 -2.25
N ASP A 136 7.77 1.46 -1.19
CA ASP A 136 9.11 1.74 -0.70
C ASP A 136 9.78 0.44 -0.21
N GLY A 137 11.07 0.31 -0.46
CA GLY A 137 11.85 -0.84 -0.02
C GLY A 137 12.27 -0.81 1.45
N GLU A 138 12.02 0.30 2.17
CA GLU A 138 12.33 0.45 3.59
C GLU A 138 11.11 0.15 4.47
N CYS A 139 11.36 -0.37 5.67
CA CYS A 139 10.30 -0.64 6.64
C CYS A 139 9.72 0.67 7.20
N PRO A 140 8.43 0.98 7.01
CA PRO A 140 7.83 2.25 7.45
C PRO A 140 7.79 2.42 8.96
N ASN A 141 7.93 1.34 9.72
CA ASN A 141 7.89 1.34 11.17
C ASN A 141 9.28 1.38 11.82
N CYS A 142 10.36 1.21 11.05
CA CYS A 142 11.74 1.19 11.56
C CYS A 142 12.66 2.20 10.90
N PHE A 143 12.34 2.62 9.67
CA PHE A 143 13.11 3.59 8.92
C PHE A 143 12.62 5.01 9.23
N SER A 144 13.56 5.91 9.48
CA SER A 144 13.31 7.35 9.61
C SER A 144 14.28 8.09 8.68
N PRO A 145 13.78 8.85 7.69
CA PRO A 145 14.63 9.64 6.81
C PRO A 145 15.35 10.79 7.54
N ASP A 146 14.75 11.28 8.64
CA ASP A 146 15.27 12.40 9.44
C ASP A 146 16.30 11.99 10.49
N ALA A 147 16.56 10.68 10.64
CA ALA A 147 17.53 10.19 11.62
C ALA A 147 18.96 10.50 11.19
N ILE A 148 19.80 10.93 12.14
CA ILE A 148 21.23 11.19 11.91
C ILE A 148 22.07 10.26 12.82
N PRO A 149 22.86 9.33 12.26
CA PRO A 149 22.93 8.96 10.84
C PRO A 149 21.69 8.19 10.37
N VAL A 150 21.34 8.33 9.11
CA VAL A 150 20.29 7.52 8.49
C VAL A 150 20.67 6.05 8.57
N LYS A 151 19.75 5.22 9.07
CA LYS A 151 19.95 3.77 9.18
C LYS A 151 18.95 3.06 8.27
N SER A 152 19.43 2.43 7.22
CA SER A 152 18.61 1.62 6.32
C SER A 152 17.97 0.45 7.07
N ARG A 153 16.71 0.16 6.73
CA ARG A 153 15.86 -0.91 7.27
C ARG A 153 15.17 -1.66 6.13
N PRO A 154 15.96 -2.25 5.20
CA PRO A 154 15.41 -2.81 3.98
C PRO A 154 14.50 -3.99 4.25
N LEU A 155 13.46 -4.10 3.44
CA LEU A 155 12.56 -5.23 3.43
C LEU A 155 13.14 -6.38 2.60
N THR A 156 12.88 -7.60 3.06
CA THR A 156 13.21 -8.85 2.36
C THR A 156 11.94 -9.46 1.79
N LEU A 157 11.96 -9.85 0.52
CA LEU A 157 10.82 -10.46 -0.17
C LEU A 157 10.80 -11.97 0.05
N SER A 158 9.61 -12.54 0.18
CA SER A 158 9.37 -13.99 0.19
C SER A 158 8.57 -14.44 -1.02
N THR A 159 8.68 -15.72 -1.37
CA THR A 159 7.94 -16.34 -2.48
C THR A 159 6.43 -16.26 -2.33
N SER A 160 5.92 -16.08 -1.11
CA SER A 160 4.49 -15.91 -0.83
C SER A 160 3.97 -14.48 -1.08
N GLY A 161 4.78 -13.57 -1.62
CA GLY A 161 4.39 -12.17 -1.83
C GLY A 161 4.32 -11.36 -0.53
N MET A 162 5.14 -11.73 0.46
CA MET A 162 5.30 -10.99 1.70
C MET A 162 6.62 -10.23 1.70
N ALA A 163 6.62 -9.04 2.30
CA ALA A 163 7.83 -8.28 2.62
C ALA A 163 8.05 -8.28 4.13
N SER A 164 9.25 -8.61 4.59
CA SER A 164 9.58 -8.77 6.01
C SER A 164 10.67 -7.80 6.45
N CYS A 165 10.53 -7.24 7.66
CA CYS A 165 11.54 -6.42 8.29
C CYS A 165 12.33 -7.25 9.31
N ALA A 166 13.66 -7.27 9.18
CA ALA A 166 14.54 -7.99 10.12
C ALA A 166 14.62 -7.35 11.51
N VAL A 167 14.19 -6.11 11.68
CA VAL A 167 14.31 -5.36 12.94
C VAL A 167 13.05 -5.46 13.80
N CYS A 168 11.87 -5.19 13.23
CA CYS A 168 10.62 -5.25 13.98
C CYS A 168 9.83 -6.53 13.73
N HIS A 169 10.33 -7.41 12.88
CA HIS A 169 9.73 -8.70 12.51
C HIS A 169 8.32 -8.62 11.92
N ARG A 170 7.85 -7.41 11.55
CA ARG A 170 6.59 -7.25 10.82
C ARG A 170 6.69 -7.84 9.45
N GLN A 171 5.60 -8.46 9.02
CA GLN A 171 5.40 -8.92 7.65
C GLN A 171 4.28 -8.12 7.01
N TYR A 172 4.49 -7.71 5.77
CA TYR A 172 3.57 -6.91 4.99
C TYR A 172 3.11 -7.72 3.79
N ASN A 173 1.81 -7.75 3.53
CA ASN A 173 1.27 -8.44 2.38
C ASN A 173 1.27 -7.50 1.15
N LEU A 174 2.13 -7.79 0.19
CA LEU A 174 2.25 -7.01 -1.04
C LEU A 174 1.01 -7.14 -1.94
N ASN A 175 0.26 -8.24 -1.82
CA ASN A 175 -0.94 -8.49 -2.62
C ASN A 175 -2.19 -7.74 -2.11
N THR A 176 -2.13 -7.09 -0.94
CA THR A 176 -3.26 -6.36 -0.34
C THR A 176 -2.88 -4.92 -0.01
N GLY A 177 -2.10 -4.26 -0.87
CA GLY A 177 -1.71 -2.86 -0.70
C GLY A 177 -0.67 -2.61 0.40
N GLY A 178 0.10 -3.63 0.79
CA GLY A 178 1.19 -3.48 1.77
C GLY A 178 0.74 -3.42 3.22
N ASN A 179 -0.43 -3.96 3.55
CA ASN A 179 -0.94 -4.03 4.93
C ASN A 179 -0.08 -4.93 5.81
N VAL A 180 -0.01 -4.62 7.11
CA VAL A 180 0.63 -5.50 8.10
C VAL A 180 -0.17 -6.80 8.20
N ALA A 181 0.47 -7.92 7.87
CA ALA A 181 -0.13 -9.24 7.90
C ALA A 181 0.27 -10.03 9.16
N SER A 182 1.43 -9.72 9.76
CA SER A 182 1.94 -10.38 10.97
C SER A 182 2.87 -9.45 11.74
N GLY A 183 2.96 -9.65 13.05
CA GLY A 183 3.68 -8.80 13.99
C GLY A 183 2.78 -7.78 14.67
N ASP A 184 3.37 -6.83 15.40
CA ASP A 184 2.63 -5.76 16.08
C ASP A 184 1.90 -4.85 15.10
N ASN A 185 0.83 -4.21 15.54
CA ASN A 185 0.15 -3.17 14.75
C ASN A 185 1.11 -2.06 14.35
N GLY A 186 0.89 -1.48 13.17
CA GLY A 186 1.76 -0.44 12.67
C GLY A 186 1.30 0.13 11.33
N ARG A 187 2.10 1.04 10.79
CA ARG A 187 1.84 1.64 9.48
C ARG A 187 2.01 0.59 8.39
N LYS A 188 1.12 0.61 7.38
CA LYS A 188 1.27 -0.12 6.11
C LYS A 188 2.49 0.38 5.34
N LEU A 189 2.91 -0.33 4.29
CA LEU A 189 4.00 0.11 3.42
C LEU A 189 3.68 1.46 2.78
N ASN A 190 4.71 2.30 2.64
CA ASN A 190 4.63 3.51 1.84
C ASN A 190 4.40 3.12 0.38
N ARG A 191 3.32 3.61 -0.22
CA ARG A 191 2.91 3.29 -1.59
C ARG A 191 3.10 4.49 -2.49
N TYR A 192 3.51 4.26 -3.73
CA TYR A 192 3.69 5.25 -4.78
C TYR A 192 2.67 5.04 -5.91
N HIS A 193 2.38 6.10 -6.68
CA HIS A 193 1.63 5.96 -7.91
C HIS A 193 2.44 5.15 -8.92
N ALA A 194 1.84 4.09 -9.46
CA ALA A 194 2.50 3.17 -10.34
C ALA A 194 1.59 2.72 -11.48
N SER A 195 2.18 2.47 -12.62
CA SER A 195 1.53 1.85 -13.76
C SER A 195 2.47 0.89 -14.47
N CYS A 196 1.89 -0.13 -15.08
CA CYS A 196 2.57 -1.04 -15.99
C CYS A 196 1.78 -1.07 -17.29
N ALA A 197 2.40 -0.55 -18.37
CA ALA A 197 1.77 -0.54 -19.67
C ALA A 197 1.85 -1.92 -20.36
N PRO A 198 1.00 -2.20 -21.37
CA PRO A 198 0.99 -3.49 -22.09
C PRO A 198 2.32 -3.85 -22.76
N ASP A 199 3.15 -2.86 -23.07
CA ASP A 199 4.50 -3.04 -23.64
C ASP A 199 5.56 -3.37 -22.58
N GLY A 200 5.17 -3.56 -21.33
CA GLY A 200 6.06 -3.82 -20.21
C GLY A 200 6.74 -2.57 -19.64
N THR A 201 6.36 -1.38 -20.05
CA THR A 201 6.86 -0.13 -19.44
C THR A 201 6.32 0.01 -18.03
N VAL A 202 7.23 0.05 -17.06
CA VAL A 202 6.92 0.37 -15.67
C VAL A 202 7.16 1.86 -15.44
N SER A 203 6.18 2.54 -14.87
CA SER A 203 6.31 3.94 -14.46
C SER A 203 5.86 4.09 -13.01
N VAL A 204 6.74 4.63 -12.18
CA VAL A 204 6.46 5.00 -10.78
C VAL A 204 6.88 6.45 -10.61
N ILE A 205 5.90 7.31 -10.43
CA ILE A 205 6.12 8.75 -10.34
C ILE A 205 5.22 9.29 -9.21
N ASN A 206 5.85 10.08 -8.34
CA ASN A 206 5.15 10.69 -7.20
C ASN A 206 5.60 12.13 -7.02
#